data_ad83df78e2d7e098a8ccd35ade3d68fd
#
_entry.id   ad83df78e2d7e098a8ccd35ade3d68fd
#
_cell.length_a   1.000
_cell.length_b   1.000
_cell.length_c   1.000
_cell.angle_alpha   90.00
_cell.angle_beta   90.00
_cell.angle_gamma   90.00
#
_symmetry.space_group_name_H-M   'P 1'
#
loop_
_entity.id
_entity.type
_entity.pdbx_description
1 polymer ?
#
loop_
_entity_poly.entity_id
_entity_poly.type
_entity_poly.pdbx_seq_one_letter_code
_entity_poly.pdbx_strand_id
1 'polypeptide(L)'
;MKKLQQLFLLLACILVLAVAAVQRDGKLLGNRVFSNDNKETKTKIDTLRTLDDGRVVINTTYLAKDVKGFGGAVPLEIYLKKGKVQQVKALHNSETPEFFQEASELLNRWNGKTTEQALAMKVDGVTGATYSSNAIIGNMKAGLQYAAKNVK
;
A
#
# COMPACT_ATOMS: atom_id res chain seq x y z
N MET A 1 42.75 23.85 -48.52
CA MET A 1 42.49 22.51 -47.94
C MET A 1 43.07 22.32 -46.55
N LYS A 2 44.26 22.78 -46.22
CA LYS A 2 44.90 22.61 -44.91
C LYS A 2 44.12 23.30 -43.77
N LYS A 3 43.52 24.48 -43.96
CA LYS A 3 42.75 25.21 -42.95
C LYS A 3 41.42 24.51 -42.59
N LEU A 4 40.80 23.84 -43.55
CA LEU A 4 39.56 23.09 -43.32
C LEU A 4 39.81 21.81 -42.50
N GLN A 5 40.94 21.12 -42.73
CA GLN A 5 41.36 19.99 -41.94
C GLN A 5 41.70 20.35 -40.49
N GLN A 6 42.32 21.50 -40.26
CA GLN A 6 42.61 21.98 -38.91
C GLN A 6 41.34 22.34 -38.15
N LEU A 7 40.34 22.89 -38.83
CA LEU A 7 39.02 23.22 -38.20
C LEU A 7 38.29 21.94 -37.81
N PHE A 8 38.34 20.89 -38.64
CA PHE A 8 37.74 19.60 -38.30
C PHE A 8 38.41 18.91 -37.12
N LEU A 9 39.75 19.00 -37.01
CA LEU A 9 40.50 18.45 -35.86
C LEU A 9 40.17 19.18 -34.58
N LEU A 10 40.01 20.50 -34.59
CA LEU A 10 39.64 21.29 -33.43
C LEU A 10 38.19 20.99 -32.96
N LEU A 11 37.25 20.83 -33.90
CA LEU A 11 35.88 20.42 -33.59
C LEU A 11 35.81 19.02 -32.99
N ALA A 12 36.60 18.07 -33.51
CA ALA A 12 36.66 16.72 -32.95
C ALA A 12 37.23 16.68 -31.54
N CYS A 13 38.26 17.50 -31.24
CA CYS A 13 38.83 17.61 -29.90
C CYS A 13 37.84 18.22 -28.89
N ILE A 14 37.05 19.22 -29.29
CA ILE A 14 36.05 19.84 -28.45
C ILE A 14 34.93 18.81 -28.12
N LEU A 15 34.53 17.99 -29.10
CA LEU A 15 33.51 16.96 -28.89
C LEU A 15 33.98 15.84 -27.96
N VAL A 16 35.24 15.43 -28.03
CA VAL A 16 35.84 14.43 -27.15
C VAL A 16 35.95 14.99 -25.70
N LEU A 17 36.33 16.27 -25.54
CA LEU A 17 36.41 16.90 -24.24
C LEU A 17 35.04 17.06 -23.59
N ALA A 18 34.01 17.35 -24.39
CA ALA A 18 32.63 17.46 -23.89
C ALA A 18 32.10 16.10 -23.42
N VAL A 19 32.40 15.02 -24.11
CA VAL A 19 32.02 13.65 -23.69
C VAL A 19 32.79 13.22 -22.46
N ALA A 20 34.08 13.57 -22.32
CA ALA A 20 34.85 13.25 -21.11
C ALA A 20 34.38 14.05 -19.86
N ALA A 21 33.89 15.28 -20.04
CA ALA A 21 33.36 16.08 -18.95
C ALA A 21 32.00 15.52 -18.44
N VAL A 22 31.18 14.98 -19.34
CA VAL A 22 29.90 14.34 -18.99
C VAL A 22 30.10 13.03 -18.21
N GLN A 23 31.21 12.34 -18.43
CA GLN A 23 31.53 11.11 -17.68
C GLN A 23 32.13 11.38 -16.30
N ARG A 24 32.64 12.59 -16.05
CA ARG A 24 33.32 12.90 -14.80
C ARG A 24 32.41 13.38 -13.69
N ASP A 25 31.25 13.91 -14.02
CA ASP A 25 30.32 14.46 -13.05
C ASP A 25 29.12 13.58 -12.76
N GLY A 26 29.12 12.30 -12.99
CA GLY A 26 28.14 11.29 -12.54
C GLY A 26 26.74 11.77 -12.10
N LYS A 27 26.37 13.01 -12.42
CA LYS A 27 25.16 13.70 -12.01
C LYS A 27 24.48 14.37 -13.19
N LEU A 28 24.06 13.62 -14.17
CA LEU A 28 23.12 14.15 -15.16
C LEU A 28 22.09 13.10 -15.52
N LEU A 29 20.88 13.43 -15.09
CA LEU A 29 19.60 13.02 -15.65
C LEU A 29 19.22 11.54 -15.52
N GLY A 30 18.45 11.26 -14.47
CA GLY A 30 17.27 10.46 -14.70
C GLY A 30 17.44 8.98 -14.90
N ASN A 31 18.39 8.33 -14.21
CA ASN A 31 18.28 6.89 -14.04
C ASN A 31 18.38 6.51 -12.56
N ARG A 32 17.28 6.78 -11.85
CA ARG A 32 16.91 6.00 -10.67
C ARG A 32 16.29 4.70 -11.14
N VAL A 33 17.05 3.93 -11.90
CA VAL A 33 16.60 2.60 -12.29
C VAL A 33 17.76 1.68 -11.99
N PHE A 34 17.50 0.78 -11.06
CA PHE A 34 18.31 -0.35 -10.65
C PHE A 34 19.61 -0.06 -9.85
N SER A 35 19.46 0.56 -8.67
CA SER A 35 20.25 0.11 -7.54
C SER A 35 19.69 -1.23 -7.12
N ASN A 36 20.40 -2.29 -7.48
CA ASN A 36 20.18 -3.62 -6.95
C ASN A 36 20.76 -3.65 -5.51
N ASP A 37 20.26 -2.76 -4.67
CA ASP A 37 20.42 -2.89 -3.24
C ASP A 37 19.36 -3.90 -2.79
N ASN A 38 19.76 -5.16 -2.74
CA ASN A 38 19.16 -6.19 -1.91
C ASN A 38 19.26 -5.81 -0.42
N LYS A 39 18.88 -4.62 -0.09
CA LYS A 39 18.42 -4.26 1.23
C LYS A 39 16.93 -4.55 1.21
N GLU A 40 16.53 -5.63 1.85
CA GLU A 40 15.14 -5.81 2.26
C GLU A 40 14.70 -4.51 2.91
N THR A 41 14.15 -3.62 2.09
CA THR A 41 13.39 -2.48 2.59
C THR A 41 12.14 -3.13 3.16
N LYS A 42 12.18 -3.50 4.46
CA LYS A 42 10.96 -3.73 5.22
C LYS A 42 10.14 -2.47 5.01
N THR A 43 9.25 -2.51 4.03
CA THR A 43 8.31 -1.44 3.75
C THR A 43 7.55 -1.25 5.06
N LYS A 44 7.83 -0.16 5.76
CA LYS A 44 7.11 0.19 6.98
C LYS A 44 5.65 0.32 6.58
N ILE A 45 4.86 -0.66 6.97
CA ILE A 45 3.41 -0.63 6.71
C ILE A 45 2.84 0.43 7.64
N ASP A 46 2.42 1.55 7.06
CA ASP A 46 1.79 2.61 7.83
C ASP A 46 0.39 2.18 8.26
N THR A 47 0.18 2.11 9.57
CA THR A 47 -1.11 1.75 10.16
C THR A 47 -2.21 2.76 9.78
N LEU A 48 -1.84 4.04 9.61
CA LEU A 48 -2.72 5.12 9.19
C LEU A 48 -2.03 5.93 8.11
N ARG A 49 -2.72 6.15 6.97
CA ARG A 49 -2.29 7.07 5.92
C ARG A 49 -3.47 7.88 5.39
N THR A 50 -3.20 9.10 4.98
CA THR A 50 -4.19 9.95 4.30
C THR A 50 -3.87 9.99 2.81
N LEU A 51 -4.90 9.84 1.99
CA LEU A 51 -4.80 9.93 0.54
C LEU A 51 -5.05 11.37 0.07
N ASP A 52 -4.62 11.68 -1.15
CA ASP A 52 -4.75 13.03 -1.76
C ASP A 52 -6.21 13.47 -1.90
N ASP A 53 -7.15 12.53 -1.99
CA ASP A 53 -8.59 12.78 -2.08
C ASP A 53 -9.27 12.98 -0.71
N GLY A 54 -8.49 13.04 0.37
CA GLY A 54 -8.93 13.24 1.73
C GLY A 54 -9.52 11.98 2.40
N ARG A 55 -9.34 10.80 1.81
CA ARG A 55 -9.65 9.54 2.48
C ARG A 55 -8.53 9.19 3.45
N VAL A 56 -8.91 8.63 4.59
CA VAL A 56 -7.99 8.04 5.56
C VAL A 56 -8.06 6.53 5.40
N VAL A 57 -6.92 5.88 5.34
CA VAL A 57 -6.80 4.42 5.23
C VAL A 57 -6.19 3.88 6.52
N ILE A 58 -6.89 2.94 7.14
CA ILE A 58 -6.41 2.19 8.30
C ILE A 58 -6.00 0.80 7.84
N ASN A 59 -4.73 0.44 8.06
CA ASN A 59 -4.21 -0.88 7.78
C ASN A 59 -4.16 -1.69 9.09
N THR A 60 -4.82 -2.85 9.10
CA THR A 60 -4.98 -3.65 10.32
C THR A 60 -3.86 -4.65 10.57
N THR A 61 -2.86 -4.75 9.69
CA THR A 61 -1.77 -5.75 9.77
C THR A 61 -1.14 -5.83 11.16
N TYR A 62 -0.90 -4.68 11.79
CA TYR A 62 -0.30 -4.61 13.13
C TYR A 62 -1.30 -4.42 14.26
N LEU A 63 -2.55 -4.04 13.96
CA LEU A 63 -3.60 -3.79 14.95
C LEU A 63 -4.25 -5.08 15.44
N ALA A 64 -4.33 -6.09 14.58
CA ALA A 64 -5.06 -7.33 14.82
C ALA A 64 -4.17 -8.57 14.69
N LYS A 65 -2.97 -8.53 15.23
CA LYS A 65 -1.96 -9.60 15.12
C LYS A 65 -2.45 -10.97 15.62
N ASP A 66 -3.30 -10.95 16.65
CA ASP A 66 -3.80 -12.16 17.28
C ASP A 66 -5.09 -12.68 16.62
N VAL A 67 -5.66 -11.90 15.69
CA VAL A 67 -6.87 -12.27 14.96
C VAL A 67 -6.46 -13.07 13.72
N LYS A 68 -6.85 -14.35 13.71
CA LYS A 68 -6.51 -15.27 12.64
C LYS A 68 -7.74 -15.98 12.12
N GLY A 69 -7.75 -16.24 10.82
CA GLY A 69 -8.63 -17.19 10.18
C GLY A 69 -8.07 -18.63 10.24
N PHE A 70 -8.49 -19.46 9.31
CA PHE A 70 -7.99 -20.83 9.20
C PHE A 70 -6.55 -20.88 8.67
N GLY A 71 -6.26 -20.11 7.61
CA GLY A 71 -4.95 -20.07 6.97
C GLY A 71 -3.97 -19.09 7.60
N GLY A 72 -4.42 -18.24 8.54
CA GLY A 72 -3.56 -17.27 9.21
C GLY A 72 -4.16 -15.89 9.35
N ALA A 73 -3.33 -14.86 9.30
CA ALA A 73 -3.81 -13.47 9.40
C ALA A 73 -4.59 -13.05 8.15
N VAL A 74 -5.66 -12.28 8.37
CA VAL A 74 -6.50 -11.69 7.31
C VAL A 74 -6.50 -10.17 7.46
N PRO A 75 -5.39 -9.48 7.14
CA PRO A 75 -5.30 -8.05 7.32
C PRO A 75 -6.21 -7.32 6.35
N LEU A 76 -6.72 -6.17 6.79
CA LEU A 76 -7.64 -5.33 6.02
C LEU A 76 -7.11 -3.91 5.86
N GLU A 77 -7.53 -3.24 4.80
CA GLU A 77 -7.50 -1.80 4.64
C GLU A 77 -8.94 -1.24 4.74
N ILE A 78 -9.16 -0.36 5.69
CA ILE A 78 -10.43 0.32 5.92
C ILE A 78 -10.30 1.75 5.41
N TYR A 79 -11.06 2.10 4.40
CA TYR A 79 -11.07 3.43 3.79
C TYR A 79 -12.18 4.26 4.43
N LEU A 80 -11.80 5.35 5.07
CA LEU A 80 -12.72 6.29 5.74
C LEU A 80 -12.72 7.64 5.00
N LYS A 81 -13.88 8.26 4.89
CA LYS A 81 -14.02 9.65 4.43
C LYS A 81 -15.06 10.35 5.29
N LYS A 82 -14.69 11.49 5.86
CA LYS A 82 -15.57 12.25 6.77
C LYS A 82 -16.17 11.36 7.87
N GLY A 83 -15.38 10.52 8.50
CA GLY A 83 -15.79 9.63 9.59
C GLY A 83 -16.68 8.46 9.18
N LYS A 84 -16.90 8.22 7.87
CA LYS A 84 -17.71 7.10 7.37
C LYS A 84 -16.84 6.09 6.62
N VAL A 85 -17.14 4.81 6.80
CA VAL A 85 -16.54 3.72 6.03
C VAL A 85 -16.99 3.82 4.57
N GLN A 86 -16.04 3.99 3.66
CA GLN A 86 -16.32 4.05 2.22
C GLN A 86 -16.13 2.69 1.57
N GLN A 87 -15.11 1.97 2.00
CA GLN A 87 -14.73 0.69 1.45
C GLN A 87 -13.87 -0.07 2.44
N VAL A 88 -13.96 -1.39 2.40
CA VAL A 88 -13.04 -2.29 3.09
C VAL A 88 -12.42 -3.21 2.05
N LYS A 89 -11.11 -3.40 2.11
CA LYS A 89 -10.38 -4.32 1.25
C LYS A 89 -9.60 -5.30 2.10
N ALA A 90 -9.69 -6.58 1.77
CA ALA A 90 -8.77 -7.56 2.31
C ALA A 90 -7.42 -7.45 1.59
N LEU A 91 -6.34 -7.52 2.36
CA LEU A 91 -5.00 -7.66 1.84
C LEU A 91 -4.67 -9.13 1.58
N HIS A 92 -3.46 -9.38 1.07
CA HIS A 92 -3.01 -10.75 0.85
C HIS A 92 -3.12 -11.58 2.14
N ASN A 93 -3.71 -12.75 2.03
CA ASN A 93 -3.91 -13.71 3.12
C ASN A 93 -3.77 -15.14 2.58
N SER A 94 -3.72 -16.10 3.47
CA SER A 94 -3.52 -17.53 3.16
C SER A 94 -4.78 -18.37 3.45
N GLU A 95 -5.96 -17.72 3.46
CA GLU A 95 -7.22 -18.45 3.63
C GLU A 95 -7.50 -19.33 2.41
N THR A 96 -8.29 -20.39 2.62
CA THR A 96 -8.79 -21.23 1.53
C THR A 96 -9.67 -20.37 0.62
N PRO A 97 -9.37 -20.29 -0.69
CA PRO A 97 -10.02 -19.33 -1.59
C PRO A 97 -11.55 -19.38 -1.59
N GLU A 98 -12.12 -20.59 -1.58
CA GLU A 98 -13.56 -20.81 -1.63
C GLU A 98 -14.25 -20.25 -0.37
N PHE A 99 -13.73 -20.57 0.81
CA PHE A 99 -14.28 -20.08 2.07
C PHE A 99 -14.04 -18.59 2.27
N PHE A 100 -12.89 -18.11 1.82
CA PHE A 100 -12.62 -16.67 1.87
C PHE A 100 -13.52 -15.86 0.93
N GLN A 101 -13.82 -16.39 -0.25
CA GLN A 101 -14.74 -15.75 -1.19
C GLN A 101 -16.11 -15.56 -0.56
N GLU A 102 -16.67 -16.61 0.10
CA GLU A 102 -17.93 -16.51 0.81
C GLU A 102 -17.88 -15.47 1.95
N ALA A 103 -16.83 -15.52 2.79
CA ALA A 103 -16.66 -14.58 3.88
C ALA A 103 -16.44 -13.14 3.40
N SER A 104 -15.87 -12.93 2.22
CA SER A 104 -15.55 -11.60 1.66
C SER A 104 -16.79 -10.72 1.42
N GLU A 105 -17.98 -11.29 1.31
CA GLU A 105 -19.24 -10.54 1.26
C GLU A 105 -19.43 -9.64 2.48
N LEU A 106 -18.88 -10.03 3.62
CA LEU A 106 -18.93 -9.24 4.85
C LEU A 106 -18.24 -7.88 4.70
N LEU A 107 -17.21 -7.77 3.84
CA LEU A 107 -16.45 -6.53 3.65
C LEU A 107 -17.34 -5.33 3.28
N ASN A 108 -18.48 -5.57 2.67
CA ASN A 108 -19.43 -4.55 2.25
C ASN A 108 -20.42 -4.12 3.34
N ARG A 109 -20.54 -4.88 4.45
CA ARG A 109 -21.56 -4.65 5.49
C ARG A 109 -21.41 -3.31 6.21
N TRP A 110 -20.19 -2.80 6.31
CA TRP A 110 -19.88 -1.54 6.99
C TRP A 110 -19.92 -0.30 6.11
N ASN A 111 -20.03 -0.47 4.78
CA ASN A 111 -20.02 0.66 3.85
C ASN A 111 -21.13 1.67 4.16
N GLY A 112 -20.78 2.96 4.17
CA GLY A 112 -21.67 4.08 4.46
C GLY A 112 -21.93 4.33 5.95
N LYS A 113 -21.50 3.43 6.85
CA LYS A 113 -21.69 3.58 8.31
C LYS A 113 -20.65 4.53 8.89
N THR A 114 -21.02 5.31 9.90
CA THR A 114 -20.02 6.05 10.69
C THR A 114 -19.17 5.07 11.51
N THR A 115 -18.01 5.52 11.98
CA THR A 115 -17.13 4.69 12.81
C THR A 115 -17.86 4.14 14.04
N GLU A 116 -18.68 4.96 14.69
CA GLU A 116 -19.47 4.59 15.87
C GLU A 116 -20.56 3.56 15.51
N GLN A 117 -21.31 3.82 14.43
CA GLN A 117 -22.32 2.88 13.94
C GLN A 117 -21.68 1.54 13.58
N ALA A 118 -20.56 1.57 12.86
CA ALA A 118 -19.83 0.38 12.44
C ALA A 118 -19.31 -0.44 13.64
N LEU A 119 -18.85 0.21 14.71
CA LEU A 119 -18.45 -0.45 15.97
C LEU A 119 -19.62 -1.07 16.73
N ALA A 120 -20.79 -0.45 16.68
CA ALA A 120 -21.99 -0.93 17.36
C ALA A 120 -22.70 -2.07 16.60
N MET A 121 -22.34 -2.29 15.33
CA MET A 121 -22.96 -3.35 14.52
C MET A 121 -22.60 -4.74 15.04
N LYS A 122 -23.62 -5.57 15.18
CA LYS A 122 -23.45 -7.02 15.29
C LYS A 122 -23.47 -7.60 13.88
N VAL A 123 -22.38 -8.22 13.50
CA VAL A 123 -22.22 -8.87 12.20
C VAL A 123 -22.00 -10.34 12.45
N ASP A 124 -22.90 -11.15 11.92
CA ASP A 124 -22.78 -12.61 12.00
C ASP A 124 -21.87 -13.12 10.87
N GLY A 125 -21.14 -14.19 11.18
CA GLY A 125 -20.29 -14.86 10.19
C GLY A 125 -21.14 -15.61 9.16
N VAL A 126 -20.52 -15.89 8.02
CA VAL A 126 -21.09 -16.69 6.94
C VAL A 126 -21.01 -18.16 7.33
N THR A 127 -22.14 -18.87 7.21
CA THR A 127 -22.20 -20.32 7.45
C THR A 127 -21.26 -21.04 6.48
N GLY A 128 -20.44 -21.95 7.01
CA GLY A 128 -19.41 -22.64 6.22
C GLY A 128 -18.05 -21.93 6.20
N ALA A 129 -18.02 -20.58 6.30
CA ALA A 129 -16.80 -19.79 6.29
C ALA A 129 -16.50 -19.12 7.64
N THR A 130 -16.75 -19.80 8.75
CA THR A 130 -16.72 -19.24 10.11
C THR A 130 -15.35 -18.64 10.48
N TYR A 131 -14.26 -19.33 10.18
CA TYR A 131 -12.92 -18.85 10.54
C TYR A 131 -12.54 -17.58 9.79
N SER A 132 -12.74 -17.56 8.48
CA SER A 132 -12.48 -16.38 7.66
C SER A 132 -13.39 -15.20 8.02
N SER A 133 -14.67 -15.48 8.33
CA SER A 133 -15.63 -14.48 8.81
C SER A 133 -15.19 -13.86 10.13
N ASN A 134 -14.79 -14.67 11.11
CA ASN A 134 -14.32 -14.18 12.41
C ASN A 134 -13.03 -13.34 12.26
N ALA A 135 -12.15 -13.73 11.35
CA ALA A 135 -10.95 -12.95 11.06
C ALA A 135 -11.28 -11.57 10.48
N ILE A 136 -12.21 -11.50 9.51
CA ILE A 136 -12.69 -10.22 8.95
C ILE A 136 -13.31 -9.36 10.03
N ILE A 137 -14.26 -9.90 10.81
CA ILE A 137 -14.98 -9.16 11.87
C ILE A 137 -13.99 -8.65 12.93
N GLY A 138 -13.06 -9.48 13.37
CA GLY A 138 -12.06 -9.11 14.37
C GLY A 138 -11.12 -8.01 13.87
N ASN A 139 -10.66 -8.09 12.63
CA ASN A 139 -9.82 -7.06 12.00
C ASN A 139 -10.60 -5.74 11.84
N MET A 140 -11.87 -5.79 11.42
CA MET A 140 -12.74 -4.62 11.35
C MET A 140 -12.87 -3.94 12.70
N LYS A 141 -13.14 -4.72 13.76
CA LYS A 141 -13.26 -4.19 15.11
C LYS A 141 -11.98 -3.48 15.57
N ALA A 142 -10.82 -4.10 15.37
CA ALA A 142 -9.52 -3.52 15.73
C ALA A 142 -9.24 -2.22 14.96
N GLY A 143 -9.48 -2.23 13.65
CA GLY A 143 -9.26 -1.06 12.79
C GLY A 143 -10.19 0.10 13.10
N LEU A 144 -11.48 -0.17 13.34
CA LEU A 144 -12.47 0.85 13.71
C LEU A 144 -12.20 1.42 15.11
N GLN A 145 -11.78 0.62 16.09
CA GLN A 145 -11.35 1.09 17.40
C GLN A 145 -10.14 2.02 17.31
N TYR A 146 -9.20 1.69 16.43
CA TYR A 146 -8.06 2.55 16.17
C TYR A 146 -8.49 3.85 15.49
N ALA A 147 -9.38 3.78 14.50
CA ALA A 147 -9.92 4.95 13.81
C ALA A 147 -10.63 5.91 14.78
N ALA A 148 -11.48 5.40 15.67
CA ALA A 148 -12.21 6.20 16.65
C ALA A 148 -11.28 7.01 17.58
N LYS A 149 -10.07 6.53 17.83
CA LYS A 149 -9.08 7.20 18.68
C LYS A 149 -8.17 8.17 17.93
N ASN A 150 -7.91 7.93 16.64
CA ASN A 150 -6.84 8.59 15.90
C ASN A 150 -7.31 9.39 14.67
N VAL A 151 -8.55 9.21 14.22
CA VAL A 151 -9.13 9.94 13.10
C VAL A 151 -10.20 10.91 13.63
N LYS A 152 -9.93 12.20 13.46
CA LYS A 152 -10.84 13.29 13.84
C LYS A 152 -11.63 13.79 12.65
#